data_f51cb64f6dbed92bc5f215389cf94369
#
_entry.id   f51cb64f6dbed92bc5f215389cf94369
#
_cell.length_a   1.000
_cell.length_b   1.000
_cell.length_c   1.000
_cell.angle_alpha   90.00
_cell.angle_beta   90.00
_cell.angle_gamma   90.00
#
_symmetry.space_group_name_H-M   'P 1'
#
loop_
_entity.id
_entity.type
_entity.pdbx_description
1 polymer ?
#
loop_
_entity_poly.entity_id
_entity_poly.type
_entity_poly.pdbx_seq_one_letter_code
_entity_poly.pdbx_strand_id
1 'polypeptide(L)'
;QLLYTLSTPELDAKLQQAVAVKSAAAALDAAAVAGARIQQIEAALNMWEKAQAGLELARKTFERVQNLYNDGVVPAQKLDEASANYKAMEATAQAAKAQYDLASDGARKEDKEAAAARVRQAEGAVSEVESYLSDAMVYSPVTGEISTIIAEQGELVGSGYPVVAILDMSDMWVTFNIKETLMPGIRMGMRMNGYVPALDADVEFEVTYISPQADFATWAATRTQGGFDIRTFAVKVKPVSPVSHMRPGMSVLVDWDKIER
;
A
#
# COMPACT_ATOMS: atom_id res chain seq x y z
N GLN A 1 -16.08 3.18 -14.87
CA GLN A 1 -15.74 4.14 -15.93
C GLN A 1 -14.80 5.20 -15.38
N LEU A 2 -13.77 5.62 -16.16
CA LEU A 2 -12.89 6.73 -15.80
C LEU A 2 -13.71 8.04 -15.84
N LEU A 3 -13.60 8.83 -14.77
CA LEU A 3 -14.27 10.12 -14.65
C LEU A 3 -13.36 11.28 -15.04
N TYR A 4 -12.20 11.33 -14.42
CA TYR A 4 -11.19 12.36 -14.70
C TYR A 4 -9.79 11.87 -14.32
N THR A 5 -8.77 12.62 -14.75
CA THR A 5 -7.37 12.39 -14.40
C THR A 5 -6.80 13.68 -13.81
N LEU A 6 -6.05 13.55 -12.74
CA LEU A 6 -5.27 14.65 -12.16
C LEU A 6 -3.90 14.71 -12.83
N SER A 7 -3.42 15.91 -13.15
CA SER A 7 -2.05 16.11 -13.64
C SER A 7 -1.11 16.20 -12.45
N THR A 8 -0.17 15.25 -12.35
CA THR A 8 0.74 15.11 -11.19
C THR A 8 2.19 14.93 -11.64
N PRO A 9 2.79 15.91 -12.35
CA PRO A 9 4.15 15.78 -12.89
C PRO A 9 5.20 15.60 -11.77
N GLU A 10 4.93 16.08 -10.55
CA GLU A 10 5.79 15.87 -9.40
C GLU A 10 5.85 14.41 -8.96
N LEU A 11 4.75 13.67 -9.10
CA LEU A 11 4.71 12.23 -8.78
C LEU A 11 5.48 11.42 -9.81
N ASP A 12 5.43 11.78 -11.09
CA ASP A 12 6.23 11.15 -12.14
C ASP A 12 7.73 11.31 -11.87
N ALA A 13 8.15 12.52 -11.48
CA ALA A 13 9.54 12.79 -11.10
C ALA A 13 9.96 12.00 -9.85
N LYS A 14 9.08 11.90 -8.84
CA LYS A 14 9.32 11.06 -7.64
C LYS A 14 9.39 9.58 -7.97
N LEU A 15 8.57 9.09 -8.89
CA LEU A 15 8.63 7.69 -9.34
C LEU A 15 9.99 7.39 -9.98
N GLN A 16 10.46 8.26 -10.88
CA GLN A 16 11.79 8.10 -11.48
C GLN A 16 12.90 8.08 -10.43
N GLN A 17 12.82 8.95 -9.42
CA GLN A 17 13.77 8.98 -8.31
C GLN A 17 13.71 7.67 -7.49
N ALA A 18 12.53 7.18 -7.13
CA ALA A 18 12.35 5.96 -6.37
C ALA A 18 12.88 4.73 -7.14
N VAL A 19 12.61 4.66 -8.45
CA VAL A 19 13.11 3.61 -9.35
C VAL A 19 14.65 3.65 -9.43
N ALA A 20 15.26 4.84 -9.50
CA ALA A 20 16.71 4.97 -9.48
C ALA A 20 17.32 4.48 -8.15
N VAL A 21 16.71 4.80 -7.01
CA VAL A 21 17.13 4.31 -5.68
C VAL A 21 16.99 2.79 -5.60
N LYS A 22 15.89 2.20 -6.09
CA LYS A 22 15.71 0.74 -6.17
C LYS A 22 16.81 0.10 -7.01
N SER A 23 17.13 0.67 -8.16
CA SER A 23 18.21 0.17 -9.05
C SER A 23 19.58 0.21 -8.36
N ALA A 24 19.88 1.30 -7.64
CA ALA A 24 21.11 1.40 -6.87
C ALA A 24 21.19 0.36 -5.73
N ALA A 25 20.09 0.15 -5.00
CA ALA A 25 19.99 -0.86 -3.95
C ALA A 25 20.18 -2.28 -4.52
N ALA A 26 19.55 -2.58 -5.65
CA ALA A 26 19.71 -3.87 -6.34
C ALA A 26 21.14 -4.13 -6.82
N ALA A 27 21.85 -3.09 -7.28
CA ALA A 27 23.25 -3.20 -7.67
C ALA A 27 24.15 -3.51 -6.46
N LEU A 28 23.87 -2.91 -5.29
CA LEU A 28 24.58 -3.20 -4.05
C LEU A 28 24.31 -4.62 -3.55
N ASP A 29 23.06 -5.09 -3.63
CA ASP A 29 22.70 -6.46 -3.27
C ASP A 29 23.41 -7.47 -4.18
N ALA A 30 23.37 -7.24 -5.48
CA ALA A 30 24.09 -8.08 -6.45
C ALA A 30 25.60 -8.13 -6.17
N ALA A 31 26.21 -7.00 -5.78
CA ALA A 31 27.62 -6.95 -5.41
C ALA A 31 27.90 -7.72 -4.09
N ALA A 32 26.99 -7.63 -3.10
CA ALA A 32 27.12 -8.39 -1.84
C ALA A 32 26.95 -9.89 -2.07
N VAL A 33 26.05 -10.30 -2.97
CA VAL A 33 25.85 -11.70 -3.34
C VAL A 33 27.03 -12.25 -4.13
N ALA A 34 27.56 -11.48 -5.08
CA ALA A 34 28.72 -11.88 -5.90
C ALA A 34 30.00 -12.05 -5.07
N GLY A 35 30.12 -11.33 -3.94
CA GLY A 35 31.29 -11.43 -3.07
C GLY A 35 32.56 -10.82 -3.66
N ALA A 36 33.72 -11.40 -3.32
CA ALA A 36 35.00 -10.93 -3.82
C ALA A 36 35.16 -11.24 -5.32
N ARG A 37 35.89 -10.39 -6.04
CA ARG A 37 36.19 -10.61 -7.44
C ARG A 37 37.09 -11.85 -7.62
N ILE A 38 36.93 -12.60 -8.68
CA ILE A 38 37.69 -13.81 -8.99
C ILE A 38 39.21 -13.55 -8.89
N GLN A 39 39.69 -12.40 -9.38
CA GLN A 39 41.11 -12.04 -9.31
C GLN A 39 41.60 -11.83 -7.87
N GLN A 40 40.75 -11.39 -6.95
CA GLN A 40 41.09 -11.24 -5.53
C GLN A 40 41.21 -12.62 -4.85
N ILE A 41 40.30 -13.54 -5.18
CA ILE A 41 40.33 -14.92 -4.68
C ILE A 41 41.59 -15.64 -5.20
N GLU A 42 41.90 -15.51 -6.49
CA GLU A 42 43.11 -16.10 -7.10
C GLU A 42 44.41 -15.52 -6.50
N ALA A 43 44.44 -14.20 -6.24
CA ALA A 43 45.61 -13.59 -5.61
C ALA A 43 45.81 -14.11 -4.18
N ALA A 44 44.72 -14.27 -3.40
CA ALA A 44 44.77 -14.84 -2.05
C ALA A 44 45.18 -16.32 -2.07
N LEU A 45 44.70 -17.11 -3.04
CA LEU A 45 45.09 -18.50 -3.25
C LEU A 45 46.60 -18.62 -3.54
N ASN A 46 47.11 -17.85 -4.48
CA ASN A 46 48.53 -17.84 -4.81
C ASN A 46 49.41 -17.45 -3.62
N MET A 47 48.95 -16.52 -2.76
CA MET A 47 49.64 -16.18 -1.53
C MET A 47 49.66 -17.34 -0.54
N TRP A 48 48.56 -18.06 -0.39
CA TRP A 48 48.49 -19.24 0.46
C TRP A 48 49.37 -20.35 -0.06
N GLU A 49 49.35 -20.68 -1.36
CA GLU A 49 50.23 -21.69 -2.00
C GLU A 49 51.73 -21.36 -1.82
N LYS A 50 52.10 -20.07 -1.96
CA LYS A 50 53.45 -19.61 -1.68
C LYS A 50 53.88 -19.84 -0.23
N ALA A 51 52.94 -19.53 0.70
CA ALA A 51 53.20 -19.73 2.14
C ALA A 51 53.29 -21.23 2.48
N GLN A 52 52.47 -22.09 1.87
CA GLN A 52 52.56 -23.54 2.02
C GLN A 52 53.90 -24.11 1.52
N ALA A 53 54.39 -23.64 0.38
CA ALA A 53 55.71 -24.05 -0.11
C ALA A 53 56.85 -23.66 0.83
N GLY A 54 56.74 -22.46 1.46
CA GLY A 54 57.66 -22.02 2.49
C GLY A 54 57.60 -22.89 3.76
N LEU A 55 56.39 -23.23 4.20
CA LEU A 55 56.18 -24.12 5.36
C LEU A 55 56.78 -25.52 5.12
N GLU A 56 56.56 -26.07 3.95
CA GLU A 56 57.08 -27.40 3.57
C GLU A 56 58.62 -27.43 3.56
N LEU A 57 59.25 -26.37 3.04
CA LEU A 57 60.71 -26.21 3.11
C LEU A 57 61.20 -26.13 4.53
N ALA A 58 60.55 -25.31 5.38
CA ALA A 58 60.94 -25.15 6.79
C ALA A 58 60.73 -26.49 7.56
N ARG A 59 59.66 -27.22 7.29
CA ARG A 59 59.40 -28.55 7.87
C ARG A 59 60.54 -29.54 7.55
N LYS A 60 60.86 -29.67 6.27
CA LYS A 60 61.95 -30.56 5.81
C LYS A 60 63.31 -30.18 6.41
N THR A 61 63.52 -28.88 6.58
CA THR A 61 64.76 -28.36 7.22
C THR A 61 64.78 -28.68 8.70
N PHE A 62 63.66 -28.48 9.42
CA PHE A 62 63.54 -28.83 10.83
C PHE A 62 63.76 -30.35 11.06
N GLU A 63 63.08 -31.20 10.28
CA GLU A 63 63.23 -32.67 10.35
C GLU A 63 64.68 -33.12 10.15
N ARG A 64 65.38 -32.52 9.17
CA ARG A 64 66.79 -32.79 8.90
C ARG A 64 67.70 -32.36 10.05
N VAL A 65 67.49 -31.15 10.60
CA VAL A 65 68.30 -30.64 11.70
C VAL A 65 68.05 -31.46 12.97
N GLN A 66 66.80 -31.88 13.19
CA GLN A 66 66.44 -32.72 14.34
C GLN A 66 67.17 -34.09 14.29
N ASN A 67 67.23 -34.70 13.11
CA ASN A 67 67.98 -35.96 12.92
C ASN A 67 69.52 -35.77 13.20
N LEU A 68 70.10 -34.71 12.63
CA LEU A 68 71.49 -34.36 12.90
C LEU A 68 71.82 -34.05 14.38
N TYR A 69 70.87 -33.46 15.08
CA TYR A 69 71.00 -33.24 16.53
C TYR A 69 70.93 -34.54 17.31
N ASN A 70 70.00 -35.44 16.94
CA ASN A 70 69.93 -36.78 17.55
C ASN A 70 71.21 -37.59 17.35
N ASP A 71 71.83 -37.40 16.20
CA ASP A 71 73.13 -38.04 15.85
C ASP A 71 74.35 -37.32 16.49
N GLY A 72 74.15 -36.26 17.27
CA GLY A 72 75.19 -35.47 17.96
C GLY A 72 76.03 -34.58 17.02
N VAL A 73 75.61 -34.33 15.79
CA VAL A 73 76.35 -33.58 14.75
C VAL A 73 76.21 -32.08 14.87
N VAL A 74 75.04 -31.60 15.37
CA VAL A 74 74.77 -30.16 15.51
C VAL A 74 74.42 -29.75 16.96
N PRO A 75 74.68 -28.52 17.39
CA PRO A 75 74.32 -28.05 18.73
C PRO A 75 72.82 -27.74 18.84
N ALA A 76 72.29 -27.77 20.11
CA ALA A 76 70.89 -27.51 20.41
C ALA A 76 70.38 -26.13 19.87
N GLN A 77 71.25 -25.14 19.83
CA GLN A 77 70.91 -23.83 19.27
C GLN A 77 70.45 -23.95 17.79
N LYS A 78 71.01 -24.82 17.01
CA LYS A 78 70.59 -25.04 15.61
C LYS A 78 69.24 -25.71 15.49
N LEU A 79 68.93 -26.60 16.43
CA LEU A 79 67.58 -27.20 16.52
C LEU A 79 66.54 -26.15 16.91
N ASP A 80 66.86 -25.29 17.91
CA ASP A 80 65.96 -24.22 18.33
C ASP A 80 65.67 -23.21 17.22
N GLU A 81 66.76 -22.81 16.46
CA GLU A 81 66.61 -21.93 15.28
C GLU A 81 65.70 -22.55 14.20
N ALA A 82 65.89 -23.83 13.90
CA ALA A 82 65.08 -24.54 12.88
C ALA A 82 63.60 -24.73 13.34
N SER A 83 63.37 -25.01 14.63
CA SER A 83 62.10 -25.12 15.26
C SER A 83 61.32 -23.78 15.25
N ALA A 84 62.02 -22.69 15.63
CA ALA A 84 61.42 -21.35 15.60
C ALA A 84 61.05 -20.95 14.17
N ASN A 85 61.90 -21.22 13.17
CA ASN A 85 61.59 -20.94 11.77
C ASN A 85 60.39 -21.77 11.25
N TYR A 86 60.32 -23.07 11.58
CA TYR A 86 59.20 -23.92 11.22
C TYR A 86 57.87 -23.36 11.78
N LYS A 87 57.84 -23.03 13.08
CA LYS A 87 56.66 -22.44 13.73
C LYS A 87 56.27 -21.08 13.13
N ALA A 88 57.23 -20.25 12.74
CA ALA A 88 56.98 -18.96 12.08
C ALA A 88 56.33 -19.16 10.68
N MET A 89 56.85 -20.14 9.90
CA MET A 89 56.27 -20.46 8.58
C MET A 89 54.87 -21.10 8.70
N GLU A 90 54.66 -21.92 9.74
CA GLU A 90 53.32 -22.48 10.02
C GLU A 90 52.31 -21.39 10.31
N ALA A 91 52.63 -20.42 11.17
CA ALA A 91 51.77 -19.27 11.46
C ALA A 91 51.53 -18.42 10.21
N THR A 92 52.55 -18.24 9.36
CA THR A 92 52.42 -17.52 8.07
C THR A 92 51.47 -18.23 7.11
N ALA A 93 51.58 -19.58 6.97
CA ALA A 93 50.68 -20.36 6.13
C ALA A 93 49.23 -20.37 6.63
N GLN A 94 49.05 -20.42 7.95
CA GLN A 94 47.72 -20.32 8.57
C GLN A 94 47.07 -18.93 8.34
N ALA A 95 47.86 -17.85 8.46
CA ALA A 95 47.37 -16.48 8.20
C ALA A 95 46.99 -16.31 6.71
N ALA A 96 47.86 -16.81 5.79
CA ALA A 96 47.55 -16.76 4.36
C ALA A 96 46.29 -17.58 3.99
N LYS A 97 46.11 -18.75 4.67
CA LYS A 97 44.90 -19.57 4.50
C LYS A 97 43.66 -18.82 4.96
N ALA A 98 43.69 -18.21 6.15
CA ALA A 98 42.58 -17.43 6.67
C ALA A 98 42.19 -16.27 5.74
N GLN A 99 43.16 -15.65 5.07
CA GLN A 99 42.92 -14.60 4.09
C GLN A 99 42.26 -15.16 2.79
N TYR A 100 42.66 -16.35 2.34
CA TYR A 100 42.03 -17.03 1.21
C TYR A 100 40.58 -17.43 1.57
N ASP A 101 40.37 -18.05 2.72
CA ASP A 101 39.07 -18.47 3.19
C ASP A 101 38.12 -17.25 3.29
N LEU A 102 38.60 -16.13 3.83
CA LEU A 102 37.83 -14.88 3.90
C LEU A 102 37.42 -14.33 2.51
N ALA A 103 38.32 -14.40 1.54
CA ALA A 103 38.03 -13.97 0.19
C ALA A 103 37.06 -14.95 -0.53
N SER A 104 37.21 -16.24 -0.29
CA SER A 104 36.39 -17.29 -0.88
C SER A 104 34.99 -17.35 -0.33
N ASP A 105 34.80 -17.17 0.97
CA ASP A 105 33.49 -17.17 1.63
C ASP A 105 32.65 -15.96 1.24
N GLY A 106 33.29 -14.86 0.86
CA GLY A 106 32.66 -13.61 0.42
C GLY A 106 31.96 -12.85 1.54
N ALA A 107 30.90 -12.12 1.19
CA ALA A 107 30.17 -11.31 2.16
C ALA A 107 29.43 -12.18 3.19
N ARG A 108 29.38 -11.70 4.44
CA ARG A 108 28.66 -12.37 5.52
C ARG A 108 27.16 -12.48 5.21
N LYS A 109 26.50 -13.45 5.83
CA LYS A 109 25.07 -13.64 5.69
C LYS A 109 24.29 -12.38 6.09
N GLU A 110 24.70 -11.74 7.18
CA GLU A 110 24.06 -10.51 7.70
C GLU A 110 24.19 -9.34 6.71
N ASP A 111 25.34 -9.23 6.02
CA ASP A 111 25.55 -8.19 5.02
C ASP A 111 24.66 -8.40 3.78
N LYS A 112 24.51 -9.65 3.35
CA LYS A 112 23.59 -10.03 2.26
C LYS A 112 22.13 -9.77 2.64
N GLU A 113 21.73 -10.14 3.86
CA GLU A 113 20.39 -9.87 4.39
C GLU A 113 20.10 -8.37 4.50
N ALA A 114 21.08 -7.58 4.93
CA ALA A 114 20.97 -6.12 5.01
C ALA A 114 20.84 -5.48 3.62
N ALA A 115 21.60 -5.95 2.64
CA ALA A 115 21.51 -5.49 1.26
C ALA A 115 20.14 -5.82 0.65
N ALA A 116 19.67 -7.06 0.81
CA ALA A 116 18.34 -7.48 0.36
C ALA A 116 17.21 -6.69 1.07
N ALA A 117 17.38 -6.33 2.36
CA ALA A 117 16.42 -5.51 3.07
C ALA A 117 16.33 -4.07 2.50
N ARG A 118 17.47 -3.51 2.05
CA ARG A 118 17.50 -2.21 1.36
C ARG A 118 16.75 -2.25 0.03
N VAL A 119 16.85 -3.34 -0.72
CA VAL A 119 16.07 -3.53 -1.96
C VAL A 119 14.58 -3.51 -1.63
N ARG A 120 14.12 -4.29 -0.64
CA ARG A 120 12.71 -4.29 -0.23
C ARG A 120 12.23 -2.92 0.25
N GLN A 121 13.06 -2.17 0.97
CA GLN A 121 12.75 -0.79 1.37
C GLN A 121 12.55 0.12 0.16
N ALA A 122 13.43 0.04 -0.82
CA ALA A 122 13.33 0.82 -2.06
C ALA A 122 12.12 0.40 -2.92
N GLU A 123 11.77 -0.88 -2.93
CA GLU A 123 10.54 -1.39 -3.56
C GLU A 123 9.28 -0.82 -2.91
N GLY A 124 9.26 -0.75 -1.57
CA GLY A 124 8.18 -0.11 -0.84
C GLY A 124 8.01 1.37 -1.23
N ALA A 125 9.11 2.10 -1.39
CA ALA A 125 9.07 3.50 -1.82
C ALA A 125 8.55 3.66 -3.27
N VAL A 126 8.87 2.74 -4.18
CA VAL A 126 8.29 2.72 -5.54
C VAL A 126 6.79 2.46 -5.47
N SER A 127 6.37 1.43 -4.74
CA SER A 127 4.96 1.06 -4.59
C SER A 127 4.12 2.19 -3.95
N GLU A 128 4.69 2.94 -3.01
CA GLU A 128 4.03 4.12 -2.42
C GLU A 128 3.70 5.17 -3.48
N VAL A 129 4.68 5.53 -4.32
CA VAL A 129 4.46 6.53 -5.38
C VAL A 129 3.52 6.01 -6.47
N GLU A 130 3.60 4.73 -6.84
CA GLU A 130 2.67 4.08 -7.77
C GLU A 130 1.23 4.11 -7.26
N SER A 131 1.03 3.95 -5.94
CA SER A 131 -0.29 4.07 -5.32
C SER A 131 -0.85 5.50 -5.49
N TYR A 132 -0.04 6.53 -5.22
CA TYR A 132 -0.49 7.92 -5.45
C TYR A 132 -0.77 8.21 -6.93
N LEU A 133 0.00 7.64 -7.86
CA LEU A 133 -0.26 7.79 -9.30
C LEU A 133 -1.55 7.08 -9.71
N SER A 134 -1.88 5.94 -9.10
CA SER A 134 -3.14 5.26 -9.35
C SER A 134 -4.34 6.09 -8.88
N ASP A 135 -4.21 6.81 -7.78
CA ASP A 135 -5.24 7.70 -7.24
C ASP A 135 -5.46 8.95 -8.13
N ALA A 136 -4.49 9.29 -8.98
CA ALA A 136 -4.64 10.37 -9.96
C ALA A 136 -5.62 10.03 -11.10
N MET A 137 -5.94 8.76 -11.30
CA MET A 137 -6.96 8.27 -12.24
C MET A 137 -8.22 7.89 -11.47
N VAL A 138 -9.18 8.79 -11.43
CA VAL A 138 -10.39 8.60 -10.63
C VAL A 138 -11.48 7.90 -11.43
N TYR A 139 -11.90 6.75 -10.93
CA TYR A 139 -12.98 5.94 -11.51
C TYR A 139 -14.27 6.11 -10.70
N SER A 140 -15.43 5.95 -11.38
CA SER A 140 -16.71 5.97 -10.69
C SER A 140 -16.82 4.81 -9.70
N PRO A 141 -17.11 5.08 -8.39
CA PRO A 141 -17.33 4.04 -7.40
C PRO A 141 -18.71 3.39 -7.50
N VAL A 142 -19.65 4.02 -8.21
CA VAL A 142 -21.03 3.56 -8.36
C VAL A 142 -21.48 3.63 -9.83
N THR A 143 -22.50 2.87 -10.17
CA THR A 143 -23.22 3.01 -11.44
C THR A 143 -24.27 4.10 -11.29
N GLY A 144 -24.22 5.14 -12.11
CA GLY A 144 -25.14 6.27 -11.98
C GLY A 144 -24.95 7.31 -13.09
N GLU A 145 -25.65 8.42 -12.97
CA GLU A 145 -25.56 9.58 -13.85
C GLU A 145 -24.75 10.71 -13.18
N ILE A 146 -23.88 11.39 -13.96
CA ILE A 146 -23.20 12.59 -13.50
C ILE A 146 -24.25 13.70 -13.30
N SER A 147 -24.39 14.14 -12.07
CA SER A 147 -25.32 15.21 -11.72
C SER A 147 -24.70 16.59 -11.97
N THR A 148 -23.46 16.77 -11.55
CA THR A 148 -22.77 18.05 -11.66
C THR A 148 -21.28 17.81 -11.78
N ILE A 149 -20.64 18.56 -12.67
CA ILE A 149 -19.19 18.72 -12.71
C ILE A 149 -18.89 20.03 -11.98
N ILE A 150 -18.13 19.93 -10.88
CA ILE A 150 -17.89 21.04 -9.96
C ILE A 150 -16.59 21.76 -10.31
N ALA A 151 -15.55 21.01 -10.65
CA ALA A 151 -14.27 21.55 -11.07
C ALA A 151 -14.11 21.49 -12.60
N GLU A 152 -13.58 22.54 -13.18
CA GLU A 152 -13.33 22.62 -14.62
C GLU A 152 -11.94 22.07 -15.00
N GLN A 153 -11.77 21.76 -16.27
CA GLN A 153 -10.48 21.30 -16.78
C GLN A 153 -9.40 22.38 -16.64
N GLY A 154 -8.29 22.02 -16.00
CA GLY A 154 -7.17 22.94 -15.72
C GLY A 154 -7.30 23.68 -14.39
N GLU A 155 -8.36 23.45 -13.62
CA GLU A 155 -8.52 24.01 -12.30
C GLU A 155 -7.67 23.25 -11.27
N LEU A 156 -7.11 23.99 -10.31
CA LEU A 156 -6.38 23.42 -9.18
C LEU A 156 -7.35 22.97 -8.10
N VAL A 157 -7.38 21.66 -7.83
CA VAL A 157 -8.24 21.08 -6.80
C VAL A 157 -7.41 20.60 -5.61
N GLY A 158 -7.88 20.94 -4.40
CA GLY A 158 -7.25 20.49 -3.16
C GLY A 158 -7.76 19.11 -2.71
N SER A 159 -7.02 18.47 -1.81
CA SER A 159 -7.46 17.21 -1.20
C SER A 159 -8.80 17.38 -0.50
N GLY A 160 -9.76 16.46 -0.78
CA GLY A 160 -11.11 16.50 -0.25
C GLY A 160 -12.07 17.43 -1.00
N TYR A 161 -11.63 18.10 -2.05
CA TYR A 161 -12.52 18.92 -2.87
C TYR A 161 -13.36 18.05 -3.82
N PRO A 162 -14.69 18.21 -3.86
CA PRO A 162 -15.55 17.44 -4.75
C PRO A 162 -15.38 17.92 -6.20
N VAL A 163 -15.00 17.02 -7.11
CA VAL A 163 -14.81 17.33 -8.53
C VAL A 163 -16.05 17.00 -9.34
N VAL A 164 -16.70 15.88 -9.06
CA VAL A 164 -17.87 15.37 -9.77
C VAL A 164 -18.88 14.82 -8.77
N ALA A 165 -20.14 15.14 -8.93
CA ALA A 165 -21.24 14.53 -8.20
C ALA A 165 -21.94 13.48 -9.08
N ILE A 166 -22.11 12.27 -8.54
CA ILE A 166 -22.79 11.16 -9.23
C ILE A 166 -24.01 10.75 -8.43
N LEU A 167 -25.13 10.56 -9.11
CA LEU A 167 -26.37 10.06 -8.52
C LEU A 167 -26.57 8.61 -8.92
N ASP A 168 -26.76 7.75 -7.90
CA ASP A 168 -27.21 6.38 -8.12
C ASP A 168 -28.72 6.38 -8.35
N MET A 169 -29.09 6.13 -9.61
CA MET A 169 -30.50 6.11 -10.01
C MET A 169 -31.23 4.83 -9.56
N SER A 170 -30.51 3.83 -9.06
CA SER A 170 -31.10 2.57 -8.59
C SER A 170 -31.61 2.66 -7.14
N ASP A 171 -31.05 3.60 -6.36
CA ASP A 171 -31.41 3.78 -4.95
C ASP A 171 -32.11 5.14 -4.70
N MET A 172 -33.27 5.32 -5.34
CA MET A 172 -34.10 6.51 -5.15
C MET A 172 -35.12 6.33 -4.03
N TRP A 173 -35.36 7.42 -3.32
CA TRP A 173 -36.45 7.49 -2.34
C TRP A 173 -37.18 8.82 -2.43
N VAL A 174 -38.40 8.84 -1.92
CA VAL A 174 -39.21 10.05 -1.74
C VAL A 174 -39.33 10.33 -0.26
N THR A 175 -39.16 11.58 0.14
CA THR A 175 -39.35 12.01 1.53
C THR A 175 -40.65 12.82 1.64
N PHE A 176 -41.57 12.33 2.43
CA PHE A 176 -42.79 13.04 2.80
C PHE A 176 -42.67 13.62 4.21
N ASN A 177 -43.03 14.88 4.38
CA ASN A 177 -43.18 15.48 5.70
C ASN A 177 -44.64 15.38 6.12
N ILE A 178 -44.96 14.39 6.93
CA ILE A 178 -46.32 14.02 7.29
C ILE A 178 -46.70 14.67 8.63
N LYS A 179 -47.88 15.26 8.70
CA LYS A 179 -48.39 15.87 9.93
C LYS A 179 -48.58 14.81 11.02
N GLU A 180 -48.31 15.19 12.29
CA GLU A 180 -48.46 14.34 13.46
C GLU A 180 -49.85 13.67 13.53
N THR A 181 -50.91 14.37 13.11
CA THR A 181 -52.28 13.86 13.12
C THR A 181 -52.53 12.69 12.18
N LEU A 182 -51.69 12.51 11.14
CA LEU A 182 -51.78 11.43 10.16
C LEU A 182 -50.81 10.26 10.47
N MET A 183 -49.87 10.45 11.40
CA MET A 183 -48.86 9.43 11.74
C MET A 183 -49.45 8.12 12.27
N PRO A 184 -50.57 8.06 13.03
CA PRO A 184 -51.10 6.80 13.56
C PRO A 184 -51.45 5.76 12.47
N GLY A 185 -51.72 6.20 11.24
CA GLY A 185 -52.00 5.32 10.11
C GLY A 185 -50.75 4.77 9.38
N ILE A 186 -49.55 5.29 9.71
CA ILE A 186 -48.34 4.98 8.93
C ILE A 186 -47.44 4.00 9.68
N ARG A 187 -47.01 2.94 9.00
CA ARG A 187 -46.16 1.89 9.56
C ARG A 187 -45.04 1.55 8.58
N MET A 188 -43.91 1.05 9.11
CA MET A 188 -42.80 0.47 8.31
C MET A 188 -43.36 -0.67 7.46
N GLY A 189 -42.92 -0.73 6.19
CA GLY A 189 -43.37 -1.74 5.23
C GLY A 189 -44.74 -1.50 4.63
N MET A 190 -45.42 -0.42 5.00
CA MET A 190 -46.72 -0.07 4.42
C MET A 190 -46.56 0.33 2.95
N ARG A 191 -47.43 -0.14 2.11
CA ARG A 191 -47.50 0.21 0.68
C ARG A 191 -48.56 1.29 0.43
N MET A 192 -48.20 2.21 -0.45
CA MET A 192 -49.09 3.31 -0.85
C MET A 192 -48.87 3.68 -2.30
N ASN A 193 -49.95 4.16 -2.95
CA ASN A 193 -49.86 4.66 -4.32
C ASN A 193 -49.59 6.18 -4.28
N GLY A 194 -48.62 6.61 -5.06
CA GLY A 194 -48.31 8.00 -5.28
C GLY A 194 -48.36 8.33 -6.77
N TYR A 195 -49.07 9.41 -7.11
CA TYR A 195 -49.10 9.94 -8.45
C TYR A 195 -47.86 10.80 -8.72
N VAL A 196 -47.14 10.50 -9.80
CA VAL A 196 -45.94 11.27 -10.23
C VAL A 196 -46.35 12.12 -11.44
N PRO A 197 -46.63 13.44 -11.28
CA PRO A 197 -47.10 14.28 -12.36
C PRO A 197 -46.20 14.35 -13.59
N ALA A 198 -44.86 14.29 -13.35
CA ALA A 198 -43.88 14.35 -14.41
C ALA A 198 -43.90 13.12 -15.33
N LEU A 199 -44.43 12.00 -14.86
CA LEU A 199 -44.54 10.74 -15.61
C LEU A 199 -45.99 10.42 -16.02
N ASP A 200 -46.95 11.21 -15.54
CA ASP A 200 -48.41 10.97 -15.66
C ASP A 200 -48.77 9.52 -15.27
N ALA A 201 -48.22 9.06 -14.13
CA ALA A 201 -48.35 7.65 -13.72
C ALA A 201 -48.47 7.52 -12.20
N ASP A 202 -49.26 6.52 -11.77
CA ASP A 202 -49.28 6.05 -10.39
C ASP A 202 -48.17 5.04 -10.15
N VAL A 203 -47.45 5.23 -9.08
CA VAL A 203 -46.33 4.37 -8.65
C VAL A 203 -46.60 3.84 -7.26
N GLU A 204 -46.42 2.54 -7.06
CA GLU A 204 -46.49 1.92 -5.73
C GLU A 204 -45.21 2.15 -4.98
N PHE A 205 -45.28 2.70 -3.76
CA PHE A 205 -44.21 2.96 -2.85
C PHE A 205 -44.35 2.15 -1.56
N GLU A 206 -43.24 1.79 -0.94
CA GLU A 206 -43.19 1.15 0.37
C GLU A 206 -42.46 2.03 1.38
N VAL A 207 -43.01 2.17 2.59
CA VAL A 207 -42.39 2.92 3.69
C VAL A 207 -41.15 2.20 4.20
N THR A 208 -40.00 2.81 4.02
CA THR A 208 -38.70 2.24 4.42
C THR A 208 -38.08 2.91 5.64
N TYR A 209 -38.53 4.11 5.99
CA TYR A 209 -38.02 4.83 7.16
C TYR A 209 -39.06 5.80 7.69
N ILE A 210 -39.19 5.87 8.99
CA ILE A 210 -39.98 6.86 9.72
C ILE A 210 -39.06 7.54 10.72
N SER A 211 -38.97 8.88 10.67
CA SER A 211 -38.15 9.62 11.61
C SER A 211 -38.66 9.43 13.04
N PRO A 212 -37.80 9.07 14.01
CA PRO A 212 -38.20 8.98 15.42
C PRO A 212 -38.45 10.35 16.08
N GLN A 213 -38.02 11.42 15.43
CA GLN A 213 -38.12 12.79 15.93
C GLN A 213 -38.87 13.66 14.93
N ALA A 214 -39.82 14.49 15.46
CA ALA A 214 -40.51 15.47 14.66
C ALA A 214 -39.61 16.66 14.34
N ASP A 215 -39.73 17.17 13.12
CA ASP A 215 -39.16 18.44 12.70
C ASP A 215 -40.20 19.53 12.63
N PHE A 216 -39.76 20.79 12.77
CA PHE A 216 -40.67 21.91 12.52
C PHE A 216 -40.91 22.01 11.01
N ALA A 217 -42.19 22.12 10.62
CA ALA A 217 -42.55 22.43 9.24
C ALA A 217 -41.97 23.81 8.89
N THR A 218 -40.89 23.84 8.11
CA THR A 218 -40.26 25.08 7.62
C THR A 218 -41.11 25.84 6.60
N TRP A 219 -42.38 25.43 6.37
CA TRP A 219 -43.12 25.79 5.17
C TRP A 219 -44.38 26.63 5.38
N ALA A 220 -44.74 27.06 6.44
CA ALA A 220 -45.69 28.13 6.70
C ALA A 220 -46.05 28.16 8.17
N ALA A 221 -45.73 29.25 8.83
CA ALA A 221 -46.40 29.66 10.02
C ALA A 221 -47.88 30.00 9.66
N THR A 222 -48.75 29.03 9.56
CA THR A 222 -50.18 29.24 9.50
C THR A 222 -50.66 29.41 10.94
N ARG A 223 -50.49 30.60 11.47
CA ARG A 223 -51.27 31.06 12.61
C ARG A 223 -52.73 31.20 12.16
N THR A 224 -53.48 30.15 12.21
CA THR A 224 -54.94 30.22 12.37
C THR A 224 -55.20 30.38 13.87
N GLN A 225 -56.06 31.30 14.25
CA GLN A 225 -56.42 31.58 15.63
C GLN A 225 -56.70 30.29 16.39
N GLY A 226 -55.88 29.99 17.43
CA GLY A 226 -56.13 28.93 18.40
C GLY A 226 -55.47 27.59 18.20
N GLY A 227 -54.55 27.44 17.22
CA GLY A 227 -53.82 26.19 16.96
C GLY A 227 -52.37 26.21 17.48
N PHE A 228 -51.92 25.10 18.06
CA PHE A 228 -50.49 24.86 18.31
C PHE A 228 -49.76 24.54 16.99
N ASP A 229 -48.46 24.82 16.93
CA ASP A 229 -47.63 24.50 15.75
C ASP A 229 -47.66 22.97 15.49
N ILE A 230 -48.26 22.56 14.37
CA ILE A 230 -48.37 21.16 13.99
C ILE A 230 -46.97 20.71 13.57
N ARG A 231 -46.43 19.71 14.26
CA ARG A 231 -45.17 19.09 13.94
C ARG A 231 -45.32 18.09 12.75
N THR A 232 -44.26 17.91 12.03
CA THR A 232 -44.20 16.94 10.91
C THR A 232 -43.13 15.90 11.18
N PHE A 233 -43.37 14.69 10.70
CA PHE A 233 -42.36 13.59 10.72
C PHE A 233 -41.92 13.30 9.28
N ALA A 234 -40.62 13.17 9.09
CA ALA A 234 -40.07 12.75 7.81
C ALA A 234 -40.25 11.24 7.64
N VAL A 235 -40.97 10.86 6.58
CA VAL A 235 -41.17 9.47 6.19
C VAL A 235 -40.55 9.26 4.82
N LYS A 236 -39.61 8.30 4.72
CA LYS A 236 -39.02 7.91 3.43
C LYS A 236 -39.72 6.68 2.88
N VAL A 237 -40.06 6.77 1.59
CA VAL A 237 -40.64 5.66 0.86
C VAL A 237 -39.77 5.35 -0.38
N LYS A 238 -39.68 4.10 -0.74
CA LYS A 238 -39.02 3.65 -1.96
C LYS A 238 -40.03 3.06 -2.93
N PRO A 239 -39.86 3.23 -4.24
CA PRO A 239 -40.68 2.52 -5.22
C PRO A 239 -40.48 1.01 -5.05
N VAL A 240 -41.58 0.25 -5.08
CA VAL A 240 -41.56 -1.23 -4.97
C VAL A 240 -40.91 -1.88 -6.19
N SER A 241 -41.04 -1.25 -7.35
CA SER A 241 -40.38 -1.66 -8.59
C SER A 241 -39.61 -0.49 -9.22
N PRO A 242 -38.54 -0.76 -9.98
CA PRO A 242 -37.82 0.30 -10.69
C PRO A 242 -38.71 1.08 -11.61
N VAL A 243 -38.76 2.39 -11.48
CA VAL A 243 -39.58 3.30 -12.28
C VAL A 243 -38.71 3.94 -13.36
N SER A 244 -38.97 3.63 -14.63
CA SER A 244 -38.27 4.21 -15.75
C SER A 244 -38.48 5.74 -15.79
N HIS A 245 -37.43 6.47 -16.10
CA HIS A 245 -37.44 7.95 -16.22
C HIS A 245 -37.79 8.74 -14.96
N MET A 246 -37.95 8.10 -13.82
CA MET A 246 -38.03 8.82 -12.56
C MET A 246 -36.67 9.47 -12.24
N ARG A 247 -36.70 10.74 -11.81
CA ARG A 247 -35.47 11.50 -11.49
C ARG A 247 -35.59 12.19 -10.12
N PRO A 248 -34.49 12.35 -9.39
CA PRO A 248 -34.45 13.16 -8.16
C PRO A 248 -34.97 14.58 -8.45
N GLY A 249 -35.77 15.11 -7.51
CA GLY A 249 -36.41 16.40 -7.66
C GLY A 249 -37.82 16.36 -8.28
N MET A 250 -38.27 15.21 -8.79
CA MET A 250 -39.68 15.05 -9.19
C MET A 250 -40.60 15.04 -7.97
N SER A 251 -41.78 15.64 -8.13
CA SER A 251 -42.83 15.62 -7.09
C SER A 251 -43.62 14.33 -7.14
N VAL A 252 -44.01 13.86 -5.96
CA VAL A 252 -44.94 12.71 -5.82
C VAL A 252 -46.10 13.19 -4.93
N LEU A 253 -47.31 12.99 -5.41
CA LEU A 253 -48.52 13.36 -4.74
C LEU A 253 -49.18 12.12 -4.16
N VAL A 254 -49.51 12.15 -2.86
CA VAL A 254 -50.21 11.07 -2.15
C VAL A 254 -51.45 11.64 -1.50
N ASP A 255 -52.56 10.95 -1.69
CA ASP A 255 -53.84 11.27 -1.05
C ASP A 255 -53.90 10.54 0.31
N TRP A 256 -53.52 11.26 1.37
CA TRP A 256 -53.43 10.69 2.70
C TRP A 256 -54.79 10.33 3.32
N ASP A 257 -55.89 10.88 2.79
CA ASP A 257 -57.26 10.61 3.29
C ASP A 257 -57.77 9.26 2.84
N LYS A 258 -57.20 8.71 1.74
CA LYS A 258 -57.55 7.40 1.18
C LYS A 258 -56.71 6.26 1.70
N ILE A 259 -55.68 6.54 2.51
CA ILE A 259 -54.86 5.50 3.11
C ILE A 259 -55.67 4.87 4.23
N GLU A 260 -56.12 3.61 4.01
CA GLU A 260 -56.90 2.86 5.00
C GLU A 260 -56.19 2.81 6.35
N ARG A 261 -56.91 3.21 7.39
CA ARG A 261 -56.50 3.21 8.79
C ARG A 261 -56.45 1.80 9.38
#